data_e15a58babd735a29a8f00b86fda25c00
#
_entry.id   e15a58babd735a29a8f00b86fda25c00
#
_cell.length_a   1.000
_cell.length_b   1.000
_cell.length_c   1.000
_cell.angle_alpha   90.00
_cell.angle_beta   90.00
_cell.angle_gamma   90.00
#
_symmetry.space_group_name_H-M   'P 1'
#
loop_
_entity.id
_entity.type
_entity.pdbx_description
1 polymer ?
#
loop_
_entity_poly.entity_id
_entity_poly.type
_entity_poly.pdbx_seq_one_letter_code
_entity_poly.pdbx_strand_id
1 'polypeptide(L)'
;MTMLSAIDAFFVAYQESSGVLMQVGVEVQLKGRIDRGDVERMLSHLVKRWPPLGQRLHVDWLGLSWNGKVRPGEMLRVAENREALVEWRNRPLNPFREPPFQVLWIGNDQEHLLAFRAHHAVVDGEGFFGVCAAALRVLAGMRVTTDNTDIDGSTPAVKIADALQKVQELRAQVQSDRSARLAVRSHAPGPIAIVGRDVERDQVNGWLCAAAWMKAIHAWNRSRGPTTTSVISLEVPVSLRRSRDQHLRIGNLISPVVLHGDATRPLEDLAQDLKQQMNRAMRQRKHLALPSLSGPARFLPWEVFRRIAASPELTGFATSHFAWLEHAQTIHDDVSRASDGALQMIDQQIYTPVCLHMGAAVAVLAWPERAQVFLTHRLNALSTNEANSLLDLMVQELDNKHVGRQQVAV
;
A
#
# COMPACT_ATOMS: atom_id res chain seq x y z
N MET A 1 -20.07 2.70 17.56
CA MET A 1 -18.66 2.54 18.00
C MET A 1 -18.13 1.26 17.38
N THR A 2 -17.09 1.37 16.56
CA THR A 2 -16.52 0.23 15.83
C THR A 2 -15.13 -0.05 16.42
N MET A 3 -14.96 -1.24 17.02
CA MET A 3 -13.66 -1.68 17.57
C MET A 3 -12.67 -1.93 16.44
N LEU A 4 -11.38 -1.58 16.68
CA LEU A 4 -10.31 -1.91 15.76
C LEU A 4 -9.97 -3.40 15.83
N SER A 5 -9.58 -3.95 14.68
CA SER A 5 -8.87 -5.22 14.67
C SER A 5 -7.46 -5.04 15.26
N ALA A 6 -6.81 -6.11 15.68
CA ALA A 6 -5.44 -6.00 16.15
C ALA A 6 -4.46 -5.64 15.01
N ILE A 7 -4.78 -5.96 13.77
CA ILE A 7 -3.98 -5.54 12.62
C ILE A 7 -4.08 -4.01 12.44
N ASP A 8 -5.28 -3.45 12.54
CA ASP A 8 -5.48 -2.01 12.46
C ASP A 8 -4.74 -1.29 13.61
N ALA A 9 -4.87 -1.82 14.83
CA ALA A 9 -4.19 -1.31 16.01
C ALA A 9 -2.64 -1.40 15.90
N PHE A 10 -2.13 -2.45 15.23
CA PHE A 10 -0.71 -2.61 14.97
C PHE A 10 -0.13 -1.43 14.19
N PHE A 11 -0.80 -0.95 13.15
CA PHE A 11 -0.31 0.19 12.37
C PHE A 11 -0.24 1.49 13.19
N VAL A 12 -1.18 1.70 14.11
CA VAL A 12 -1.13 2.83 15.06
C VAL A 12 0.08 2.70 15.98
N ALA A 13 0.20 1.55 16.63
CA ALA A 13 1.29 1.27 17.57
C ALA A 13 2.67 1.37 16.89
N TYR A 14 2.78 0.86 15.67
CA TYR A 14 4.01 0.90 14.90
C TYR A 14 4.40 2.34 14.53
N GLN A 15 3.45 3.17 14.08
CA GLN A 15 3.73 4.58 13.82
C GLN A 15 4.20 5.32 15.08
N GLU A 16 3.50 5.13 16.23
CA GLU A 16 3.87 5.78 17.48
C GLU A 16 5.25 5.36 18.00
N SER A 17 5.60 4.09 17.84
CA SER A 17 6.88 3.56 18.35
C SER A 17 8.05 3.81 17.42
N SER A 18 7.85 3.80 16.11
CA SER A 18 8.90 3.88 15.10
C SER A 18 9.09 5.27 14.49
N GLY A 19 8.07 6.13 14.55
CA GLY A 19 8.03 7.41 13.84
C GLY A 19 7.86 7.27 12.31
N VAL A 20 7.60 6.05 11.80
CA VAL A 20 7.34 5.80 10.38
C VAL A 20 5.94 6.30 10.03
N LEU A 21 5.81 6.93 8.86
CA LEU A 21 4.51 7.37 8.34
C LEU A 21 3.69 6.16 7.88
N MET A 22 2.76 5.70 8.71
CA MET A 22 1.86 4.60 8.38
C MET A 22 0.63 5.10 7.62
N GLN A 23 0.88 5.73 6.48
CA GLN A 23 -0.15 6.28 5.61
C GLN A 23 0.03 5.82 4.17
N VAL A 24 -1.09 5.51 3.52
CA VAL A 24 -1.18 5.24 2.08
C VAL A 24 -1.74 6.47 1.39
N GLY A 25 -1.34 6.71 0.15
CA GLY A 25 -1.86 7.85 -0.59
C GLY A 25 -1.91 7.65 -2.09
N VAL A 26 -2.81 8.41 -2.70
CA VAL A 26 -2.98 8.54 -4.16
C VAL A 26 -3.08 10.01 -4.49
N GLU A 27 -2.33 10.45 -5.46
CA GLU A 27 -2.37 11.81 -6.02
C GLU A 27 -2.90 11.72 -7.44
N VAL A 28 -3.99 12.41 -7.74
CA VAL A 28 -4.68 12.34 -9.02
C VAL A 28 -4.72 13.73 -9.65
N GLN A 29 -4.23 13.84 -10.87
CA GLN A 29 -4.39 15.04 -11.69
C GLN A 29 -5.64 14.92 -12.53
N LEU A 30 -6.52 15.90 -12.42
CA LEU A 30 -7.80 15.95 -13.11
C LEU A 30 -7.87 17.21 -13.97
N LYS A 31 -8.51 17.09 -15.13
CA LYS A 31 -8.90 18.20 -16.00
C LYS A 31 -10.42 18.24 -16.07
N GLY A 32 -10.99 19.43 -15.93
CA GLY A 32 -12.42 19.67 -15.90
C GLY A 32 -12.78 20.64 -14.79
N ARG A 33 -14.06 20.83 -14.55
CA ARG A 33 -14.53 21.77 -13.52
C ARG A 33 -14.86 21.03 -12.22
N ILE A 34 -14.23 21.43 -11.15
CA ILE A 34 -14.48 20.95 -9.78
C ILE A 34 -14.48 22.17 -8.86
N ASP A 35 -15.51 22.34 -8.06
CA ASP A 35 -15.54 23.35 -7.03
C ASP A 35 -15.38 22.74 -5.61
N ARG A 36 -15.21 23.60 -4.62
CA ARG A 36 -15.06 23.17 -3.22
C ARG A 36 -16.29 22.40 -2.73
N GLY A 37 -17.49 22.80 -3.15
CA GLY A 37 -18.73 22.15 -2.76
C GLY A 37 -18.82 20.73 -3.31
N ASP A 38 -18.26 20.48 -4.51
CA ASP A 38 -18.16 19.14 -5.09
C ASP A 38 -17.30 18.23 -4.21
N VAL A 39 -16.13 18.71 -3.77
CA VAL A 39 -15.23 17.96 -2.90
C VAL A 39 -15.86 17.71 -1.53
N GLU A 40 -16.52 18.70 -0.93
CA GLU A 40 -17.22 18.54 0.33
C GLU A 40 -18.41 17.56 0.23
N ARG A 41 -19.16 17.59 -0.89
CA ARG A 41 -20.22 16.59 -1.17
C ARG A 41 -19.64 15.19 -1.31
N MET A 42 -18.56 15.04 -2.06
CA MET A 42 -17.85 13.78 -2.20
C MET A 42 -17.45 13.22 -0.82
N LEU A 43 -16.81 14.02 0.03
CA LEU A 43 -16.42 13.61 1.39
C LEU A 43 -17.62 13.21 2.23
N SER A 44 -18.74 13.95 2.13
CA SER A 44 -19.99 13.62 2.81
C SER A 44 -20.54 12.25 2.41
N HIS A 45 -20.46 11.91 1.13
CA HIS A 45 -20.83 10.59 0.62
C HIS A 45 -19.93 9.48 1.17
N LEU A 46 -18.61 9.70 1.17
CA LEU A 46 -17.64 8.72 1.68
C LEU A 46 -17.87 8.43 3.16
N VAL A 47 -18.04 9.46 3.99
CA VAL A 47 -18.27 9.30 5.44
C VAL A 47 -19.63 8.65 5.74
N LYS A 48 -20.66 8.96 4.94
CA LYS A 48 -21.97 8.29 5.08
C LYS A 48 -21.86 6.80 4.80
N ARG A 49 -21.07 6.41 3.81
CA ARG A 49 -20.87 5.02 3.44
C ARG A 49 -19.91 4.30 4.40
N TRP A 50 -18.82 4.96 4.76
CA TRP A 50 -17.75 4.43 5.61
C TRP A 50 -17.46 5.38 6.79
N PRO A 51 -18.27 5.34 7.85
CA PRO A 51 -18.14 6.26 8.98
C PRO A 51 -16.72 6.33 9.59
N PRO A 52 -15.94 5.22 9.69
CA PRO A 52 -14.58 5.27 10.22
C PRO A 52 -13.64 6.25 9.49
N LEU A 53 -13.86 6.55 8.20
CA LEU A 53 -13.05 7.54 7.46
C LEU A 53 -13.11 8.94 8.06
N GLY A 54 -14.25 9.29 8.70
CA GLY A 54 -14.48 10.59 9.31
C GLY A 54 -14.39 10.57 10.85
N GLN A 55 -14.12 9.44 11.48
CA GLN A 55 -14.06 9.29 12.93
C GLN A 55 -12.62 9.40 13.43
N ARG A 56 -12.47 9.61 14.76
CA ARG A 56 -11.17 9.59 15.43
C ARG A 56 -11.04 8.35 16.30
N LEU A 57 -9.79 7.96 16.58
CA LEU A 57 -9.53 6.88 17.51
C LEU A 57 -9.70 7.34 18.96
N HIS A 58 -10.29 6.46 19.73
CA HIS A 58 -10.38 6.58 21.17
C HIS A 58 -9.82 5.33 21.84
N VAL A 59 -9.09 5.53 22.93
CA VAL A 59 -8.67 4.46 23.82
C VAL A 59 -9.72 4.29 24.88
N ASP A 60 -10.26 3.11 25.03
CA ASP A 60 -11.12 2.73 26.12
C ASP A 60 -10.60 1.47 26.82
N TRP A 61 -11.31 0.98 27.82
CA TRP A 61 -10.89 -0.18 28.58
C TRP A 61 -10.92 -1.50 27.76
N LEU A 62 -11.61 -1.52 26.63
CA LEU A 62 -11.69 -2.65 25.70
C LEU A 62 -10.64 -2.54 24.56
N GLY A 63 -9.85 -1.47 24.49
CA GLY A 63 -8.87 -1.25 23.45
C GLY A 63 -9.13 0.01 22.62
N LEU A 64 -8.88 -0.05 21.31
CA LEU A 64 -9.07 1.06 20.39
C LEU A 64 -10.41 0.96 19.66
N SER A 65 -11.08 2.09 19.50
CA SER A 65 -12.33 2.18 18.75
C SER A 65 -12.44 3.47 17.93
N TRP A 66 -13.14 3.37 16.79
CA TRP A 66 -13.54 4.54 16.01
C TRP A 66 -14.76 5.20 16.64
N ASN A 67 -14.69 6.48 16.91
CA ASN A 67 -15.77 7.24 17.55
C ASN A 67 -15.80 8.69 17.07
N GLY A 68 -16.88 9.38 17.42
CA GLY A 68 -17.09 10.79 17.11
C GLY A 68 -17.71 11.00 15.73
N LYS A 69 -18.05 12.26 15.47
CA LYS A 69 -18.53 12.74 14.18
C LYS A 69 -17.57 13.82 13.70
N VAL A 70 -17.06 13.66 12.50
CA VAL A 70 -16.21 14.65 11.86
C VAL A 70 -17.00 15.34 10.76
N ARG A 71 -16.82 16.64 10.64
CA ARG A 71 -17.40 17.41 9.53
C ARG A 71 -16.56 17.18 8.28
N PRO A 72 -17.16 17.00 7.09
CA PRO A 72 -16.41 16.80 5.85
C PRO A 72 -15.33 17.86 5.59
N GLY A 73 -15.62 19.13 5.96
CA GLY A 73 -14.64 20.22 5.83
C GLY A 73 -13.38 20.05 6.69
N GLU A 74 -13.40 19.26 7.77
CA GLU A 74 -12.22 18.95 8.57
C GLU A 74 -11.30 17.93 7.88
N MET A 75 -11.81 17.20 6.87
CA MET A 75 -11.09 16.24 6.07
C MET A 75 -10.47 16.88 4.81
N LEU A 76 -10.89 18.11 4.46
CA LEU A 76 -10.45 18.84 3.29
C LEU A 76 -9.43 19.91 3.68
N ARG A 77 -8.27 19.87 3.02
CA ARG A 77 -7.30 20.98 2.99
C ARG A 77 -7.27 21.54 1.57
N VAL A 78 -7.34 22.85 1.44
CA VAL A 78 -7.16 23.55 0.17
C VAL A 78 -5.78 24.22 0.20
N ALA A 79 -5.04 24.14 -0.90
CA ALA A 79 -3.76 24.82 -1.06
C ALA A 79 -3.65 25.43 -2.46
N GLU A 80 -2.78 26.41 -2.61
CA GLU A 80 -2.61 27.16 -3.85
C GLU A 80 -1.45 26.64 -4.71
N ASN A 81 -0.54 25.89 -4.12
CA ASN A 81 0.66 25.44 -4.81
C ASN A 81 1.06 23.99 -4.48
N ARG A 82 1.96 23.44 -5.28
CA ARG A 82 2.42 22.05 -5.16
C ARG A 82 3.43 21.84 -4.00
N GLU A 83 4.05 22.89 -3.47
CA GLU A 83 4.92 22.76 -2.29
C GLU A 83 4.12 22.25 -1.08
N ALA A 84 2.88 22.70 -0.93
CA ALA A 84 1.98 22.21 0.11
C ALA A 84 1.73 20.69 0.04
N LEU A 85 1.83 20.08 -1.14
CA LEU A 85 1.68 18.62 -1.33
C LEU A 85 2.82 17.86 -0.64
N VAL A 86 4.07 18.33 -0.78
CA VAL A 86 5.23 17.68 -0.18
C VAL A 86 5.14 17.74 1.35
N GLU A 87 4.82 18.93 1.89
CA GLU A 87 4.58 19.09 3.33
C GLU A 87 3.46 18.18 3.82
N TRP A 88 2.32 18.20 3.11
CA TRP A 88 1.13 17.42 3.48
C TRP A 88 1.38 15.92 3.44
N ARG A 89 2.08 15.41 2.43
CA ARG A 89 2.49 14.01 2.32
C ARG A 89 3.36 13.56 3.49
N ASN A 90 4.23 14.43 3.96
CA ASN A 90 5.23 14.14 4.99
C ASN A 90 4.80 14.50 6.42
N ARG A 91 3.66 15.16 6.59
CA ARG A 91 3.09 15.41 7.91
C ARG A 91 2.45 14.12 8.45
N PRO A 92 2.87 13.62 9.62
CA PRO A 92 2.25 12.44 10.23
C PRO A 92 0.73 12.63 10.42
N LEU A 93 -0.04 11.66 10.00
CA LEU A 93 -1.48 11.61 10.23
C LEU A 93 -1.74 10.95 11.59
N ASN A 94 -2.26 11.72 12.56
CA ASN A 94 -2.54 11.21 13.90
C ASN A 94 -4.03 10.90 14.05
N PRO A 95 -4.43 9.61 14.01
CA PRO A 95 -5.84 9.24 14.03
C PRO A 95 -6.55 9.50 15.36
N PHE A 96 -5.84 9.80 16.46
CA PHE A 96 -6.43 10.23 17.71
C PHE A 96 -6.86 11.70 17.70
N ARG A 97 -6.24 12.53 16.87
CA ARG A 97 -6.45 13.97 16.84
C ARG A 97 -7.21 14.46 15.63
N GLU A 98 -7.10 13.76 14.52
CA GLU A 98 -7.65 14.16 13.22
C GLU A 98 -8.28 12.96 12.48
N PRO A 99 -9.14 13.21 11.47
CA PRO A 99 -9.72 12.15 10.66
C PRO A 99 -8.63 11.29 10.01
N PRO A 100 -8.77 9.96 10.01
CA PRO A 100 -7.78 9.06 9.43
C PRO A 100 -7.77 9.07 7.90
N PHE A 101 -8.73 9.70 7.25
CA PHE A 101 -8.78 9.94 5.81
C PHE A 101 -8.86 11.43 5.54
N GLN A 102 -8.03 11.92 4.63
CA GLN A 102 -7.95 13.34 4.31
C GLN A 102 -7.72 13.55 2.82
N VAL A 103 -8.13 14.71 2.32
CA VAL A 103 -7.94 15.16 0.95
C VAL A 103 -7.27 16.52 0.96
N LEU A 104 -6.20 16.66 0.18
CA LEU A 104 -5.65 17.96 -0.22
C LEU A 104 -6.13 18.25 -1.63
N TRP A 105 -6.71 19.42 -1.82
CA TRP A 105 -7.11 19.92 -3.13
C TRP A 105 -6.29 21.16 -3.50
N ILE A 106 -5.66 21.08 -4.67
CA ILE A 106 -4.94 22.18 -5.31
C ILE A 106 -5.55 22.29 -6.70
N GLY A 107 -6.07 23.46 -7.07
CA GLY A 107 -6.68 23.58 -8.37
C GLY A 107 -7.08 25.01 -8.73
N ASN A 108 -7.39 25.18 -10.00
CA ASN A 108 -7.98 26.36 -10.61
C ASN A 108 -9.29 25.95 -11.34
N ASP A 109 -9.75 26.76 -12.28
CA ASP A 109 -11.02 26.51 -12.96
C ASP A 109 -11.03 25.24 -13.84
N GLN A 110 -9.88 24.71 -14.27
CA GLN A 110 -9.78 23.66 -15.27
C GLN A 110 -8.85 22.50 -14.88
N GLU A 111 -7.87 22.74 -14.01
CA GLU A 111 -6.88 21.75 -13.63
C GLU A 111 -6.83 21.59 -12.12
N HIS A 112 -6.90 20.36 -11.66
CA HIS A 112 -6.95 20.02 -10.26
C HIS A 112 -5.98 18.91 -9.91
N LEU A 113 -5.36 19.02 -8.75
CA LEU A 113 -4.67 17.93 -8.08
C LEU A 113 -5.48 17.58 -6.82
N LEU A 114 -5.98 16.37 -6.76
CA LEU A 114 -6.56 15.77 -5.56
C LEU A 114 -5.59 14.76 -4.99
N ALA A 115 -5.07 15.04 -3.81
CA ALA A 115 -4.24 14.12 -3.08
C ALA A 115 -5.03 13.51 -1.92
N PHE A 116 -5.31 12.23 -2.02
CA PHE A 116 -5.97 11.42 -1.00
C PHE A 116 -4.91 10.77 -0.13
N ARG A 117 -5.12 10.75 1.18
CA ARG A 117 -4.32 9.95 2.10
C ARG A 117 -5.18 9.34 3.20
N ALA A 118 -4.77 8.18 3.67
CA ALA A 118 -5.39 7.54 4.82
C ALA A 118 -4.33 6.95 5.75
N HIS A 119 -4.59 6.99 7.06
CA HIS A 119 -3.82 6.20 8.01
C HIS A 119 -4.12 4.72 7.80
N HIS A 120 -3.08 3.88 7.74
CA HIS A 120 -3.22 2.46 7.42
C HIS A 120 -4.10 1.68 8.42
N ALA A 121 -4.35 2.25 9.62
CA ALA A 121 -5.28 1.66 10.60
C ALA A 121 -6.75 1.68 10.15
N VAL A 122 -7.14 2.50 9.19
CA VAL A 122 -8.55 2.57 8.74
C VAL A 122 -8.78 1.77 7.47
N VAL A 123 -7.72 1.54 6.67
CA VAL A 123 -7.85 0.93 5.36
C VAL A 123 -6.52 0.38 4.86
N ASP A 124 -6.55 -0.76 4.17
CA ASP A 124 -5.42 -1.27 3.40
C ASP A 124 -5.36 -0.67 1.98
N GLY A 125 -4.31 -1.01 1.23
CA GLY A 125 -4.09 -0.47 -0.12
C GLY A 125 -5.27 -0.72 -1.06
N GLU A 126 -5.83 -1.94 -1.10
CA GLU A 126 -6.96 -2.28 -1.99
C GLU A 126 -8.24 -1.53 -1.59
N GLY A 127 -8.57 -1.54 -0.28
CA GLY A 127 -9.71 -0.78 0.24
C GLY A 127 -9.55 0.73 0.03
N PHE A 128 -8.34 1.27 0.17
CA PHE A 128 -8.04 2.67 -0.08
C PHE A 128 -8.27 3.04 -1.56
N PHE A 129 -7.82 2.20 -2.49
CA PHE A 129 -8.13 2.36 -3.91
C PHE A 129 -9.63 2.35 -4.18
N GLY A 130 -10.38 1.45 -3.54
CA GLY A 130 -11.84 1.42 -3.61
C GLY A 130 -12.48 2.72 -3.11
N VAL A 131 -11.98 3.30 -2.03
CA VAL A 131 -12.43 4.61 -1.50
C VAL A 131 -12.12 5.73 -2.49
N CYS A 132 -10.90 5.77 -3.05
CA CYS A 132 -10.51 6.78 -4.04
C CYS A 132 -11.34 6.65 -5.33
N ALA A 133 -11.59 5.42 -5.79
CA ALA A 133 -12.46 5.17 -6.94
C ALA A 133 -13.89 5.69 -6.70
N ALA A 134 -14.45 5.42 -5.52
CA ALA A 134 -15.77 5.93 -5.15
C ALA A 134 -15.79 7.46 -5.07
N ALA A 135 -14.72 8.06 -4.54
CA ALA A 135 -14.56 9.51 -4.49
C ALA A 135 -14.61 10.13 -5.88
N LEU A 136 -13.81 9.60 -6.80
CA LEU A 136 -13.73 10.10 -8.18
C LEU A 136 -15.04 9.89 -8.95
N ARG A 137 -15.74 8.76 -8.76
CA ARG A 137 -17.06 8.51 -9.33
C ARG A 137 -18.10 9.53 -8.85
N VAL A 138 -18.10 9.86 -7.56
CA VAL A 138 -18.99 10.89 -7.00
C VAL A 138 -18.70 12.26 -7.61
N LEU A 139 -17.43 12.64 -7.77
CA LEU A 139 -17.04 13.89 -8.45
C LEU A 139 -17.47 13.90 -9.90
N ALA A 140 -17.45 12.76 -10.59
CA ALA A 140 -17.96 12.60 -11.96
C ALA A 140 -19.51 12.55 -12.05
N GLY A 141 -20.22 12.77 -10.94
CA GLY A 141 -21.69 12.81 -10.91
C GLY A 141 -22.38 11.44 -10.76
N MET A 142 -21.62 10.35 -10.56
CA MET A 142 -22.22 9.03 -10.34
C MET A 142 -22.85 8.91 -8.96
N ARG A 143 -24.00 8.26 -8.90
CA ARG A 143 -24.55 7.78 -7.62
C ARG A 143 -23.80 6.53 -7.18
N VAL A 144 -22.97 6.67 -6.19
CA VAL A 144 -22.41 5.50 -5.50
C VAL A 144 -23.48 4.95 -4.57
N THR A 145 -23.96 3.73 -4.84
CA THR A 145 -24.99 3.09 -4.02
C THR A 145 -24.49 2.96 -2.58
N THR A 146 -25.32 3.37 -1.66
CA THR A 146 -25.05 3.27 -0.20
C THR A 146 -25.51 1.94 0.37
N ASP A 147 -25.79 0.96 -0.47
CA ASP A 147 -26.22 -0.34 -0.01
C ASP A 147 -25.13 -0.91 0.91
N ASN A 148 -25.39 -0.76 2.21
CA ASN A 148 -24.74 -1.52 3.24
C ASN A 148 -25.17 -2.98 3.01
N THR A 149 -24.51 -3.65 2.08
CA THR A 149 -24.46 -5.09 2.19
C THR A 149 -23.75 -5.34 3.49
N ASP A 150 -24.50 -5.81 4.49
CA ASP A 150 -23.96 -6.41 5.72
C ASP A 150 -23.04 -7.54 5.27
N ILE A 151 -21.81 -7.17 5.01
CA ILE A 151 -20.79 -8.12 4.63
C ILE A 151 -20.45 -8.82 5.92
N ASP A 152 -20.88 -10.09 6.02
CA ASP A 152 -20.52 -10.97 7.10
C ASP A 152 -19.07 -10.73 7.51
N GLY A 153 -18.90 -10.20 8.74
CA GLY A 153 -17.62 -9.70 9.25
C GLY A 153 -16.58 -10.78 9.50
N SER A 154 -16.84 -12.03 9.12
CA SER A 154 -15.92 -13.13 9.35
C SER A 154 -14.72 -13.03 8.41
N THR A 155 -13.61 -12.53 8.93
CA THR A 155 -12.30 -12.73 8.29
C THR A 155 -12.02 -14.23 8.28
N PRO A 156 -11.53 -14.81 7.15
CA PRO A 156 -11.11 -16.20 7.14
C PRO A 156 -10.09 -16.45 8.26
N ALA A 157 -10.32 -17.43 9.08
CA ALA A 157 -9.47 -17.74 10.21
C ALA A 157 -9.09 -19.23 10.22
N VAL A 158 -7.95 -19.53 10.80
CA VAL A 158 -7.54 -20.88 11.19
C VAL A 158 -7.67 -21.02 12.71
N LYS A 159 -7.60 -22.24 13.23
CA LYS A 159 -7.57 -22.46 14.69
C LYS A 159 -6.39 -21.71 15.31
N ILE A 160 -6.57 -21.17 16.51
CA ILE A 160 -5.54 -20.38 17.19
C ILE A 160 -4.23 -21.16 17.35
N ALA A 161 -4.30 -22.46 17.69
CA ALA A 161 -3.12 -23.31 17.79
C ALA A 161 -2.34 -23.39 16.48
N ASP A 162 -3.03 -23.57 15.34
CA ASP A 162 -2.41 -23.60 14.01
C ASP A 162 -1.82 -22.23 13.64
N ALA A 163 -2.49 -21.14 14.05
CA ALA A 163 -2.00 -19.78 13.83
C ALA A 163 -0.73 -19.51 14.64
N LEU A 164 -0.68 -19.92 15.91
CA LEU A 164 0.52 -19.79 16.76
C LEU A 164 1.70 -20.58 16.19
N GLN A 165 1.48 -21.81 15.76
CA GLN A 165 2.52 -22.60 15.09
C GLN A 165 3.06 -21.89 13.85
N LYS A 166 2.17 -21.37 12.98
CA LYS A 166 2.59 -20.66 11.77
C LYS A 166 3.37 -19.36 12.07
N VAL A 167 3.01 -18.65 13.14
CA VAL A 167 3.78 -17.47 13.58
C VAL A 167 5.14 -17.88 14.14
N GLN A 168 5.24 -18.99 14.86
CA GLN A 168 6.54 -19.52 15.31
C GLN A 168 7.41 -19.92 14.11
N GLU A 169 6.85 -20.59 13.11
CA GLU A 169 7.56 -20.91 11.85
C GLU A 169 8.05 -19.64 11.15
N LEU A 170 7.18 -18.61 11.09
CA LEU A 170 7.53 -17.31 10.51
C LEU A 170 8.68 -16.64 11.30
N ARG A 171 8.61 -16.63 12.63
CA ARG A 171 9.68 -16.09 13.48
C ARG A 171 11.00 -16.82 13.26
N ALA A 172 10.98 -18.16 13.24
CA ALA A 172 12.17 -18.96 12.95
C ALA A 172 12.74 -18.65 11.56
N GLN A 173 11.88 -18.45 10.56
CA GLN A 173 12.27 -18.06 9.22
C GLN A 173 12.93 -16.68 9.20
N VAL A 174 12.36 -15.68 9.91
CA VAL A 174 12.93 -14.33 10.04
C VAL A 174 14.28 -14.37 10.75
N GLN A 175 14.41 -15.15 11.84
CA GLN A 175 15.68 -15.28 12.56
C GLN A 175 16.75 -16.00 11.75
N SER A 176 16.37 -16.92 10.88
CA SER A 176 17.26 -17.63 9.96
C SER A 176 17.43 -16.92 8.61
N ASP A 177 16.68 -15.82 8.37
CA ASP A 177 16.71 -15.11 7.10
C ASP A 177 18.09 -14.47 6.85
N ARG A 178 18.81 -15.06 5.88
CA ARG A 178 20.10 -14.58 5.40
C ARG A 178 19.96 -13.70 4.17
N SER A 179 18.76 -13.21 3.88
CA SER A 179 18.53 -12.36 2.70
C SER A 179 19.28 -11.03 2.81
N ALA A 180 19.74 -10.54 1.66
CA ALA A 180 20.35 -9.23 1.58
C ALA A 180 19.28 -8.14 1.73
N ARG A 181 19.55 -7.16 2.57
CA ARG A 181 18.72 -5.94 2.68
C ARG A 181 19.13 -4.95 1.60
N LEU A 182 18.19 -4.10 1.18
CA LEU A 182 18.50 -2.97 0.32
C LEU A 182 19.56 -2.07 0.99
N ALA A 183 20.67 -1.85 0.32
CA ALA A 183 21.74 -0.97 0.79
C ALA A 183 21.26 0.48 0.77
N VAL A 184 21.08 1.06 1.94
CA VAL A 184 20.60 2.43 2.14
C VAL A 184 21.49 3.18 3.13
N ARG A 185 21.47 4.51 3.08
CA ARG A 185 22.26 5.36 3.97
C ARG A 185 21.77 5.34 5.42
N SER A 186 20.46 5.18 5.61
CA SER A 186 19.83 5.20 6.95
C SER A 186 18.57 4.36 6.98
N HIS A 187 18.35 3.68 8.10
CA HIS A 187 17.08 3.03 8.42
C HIS A 187 16.20 3.86 9.37
N ALA A 188 16.63 5.04 9.79
CA ALA A 188 15.83 5.93 10.62
C ALA A 188 14.54 6.39 9.89
N PRO A 189 13.46 6.73 10.62
CA PRO A 189 12.29 7.36 10.02
C PRO A 189 12.69 8.68 9.35
N GLY A 190 11.94 9.10 8.33
CA GLY A 190 12.23 10.33 7.61
C GLY A 190 11.17 10.63 6.55
N PRO A 191 11.28 11.80 5.92
CA PRO A 191 10.38 12.20 4.84
C PRO A 191 10.42 11.21 3.69
N ILE A 192 9.26 10.99 3.06
CA ILE A 192 9.14 10.13 1.89
C ILE A 192 9.09 10.95 0.59
N ALA A 193 9.58 10.35 -0.47
CA ALA A 193 9.39 10.81 -1.84
C ALA A 193 8.96 9.64 -2.73
N ILE A 194 8.49 9.97 -3.93
CA ILE A 194 7.98 9.02 -4.91
C ILE A 194 8.73 9.26 -6.21
N VAL A 195 9.15 8.19 -6.85
CA VAL A 195 9.59 8.21 -8.25
C VAL A 195 8.80 7.17 -9.03
N GLY A 196 8.54 7.41 -10.31
CA GLY A 196 7.73 6.53 -11.15
C GLY A 196 8.33 6.30 -12.52
N ARG A 197 7.95 5.18 -13.15
CA ARG A 197 8.26 4.82 -14.54
C ARG A 197 7.06 4.13 -15.17
N ASP A 198 6.82 4.44 -16.45
CA ASP A 198 5.92 3.66 -17.30
C ASP A 198 6.67 2.48 -17.89
N VAL A 199 6.00 1.34 -17.99
CA VAL A 199 6.49 0.10 -18.62
C VAL A 199 5.36 -0.46 -19.49
N GLU A 200 5.69 -0.98 -20.67
CA GLU A 200 4.71 -1.59 -21.58
C GLU A 200 4.06 -2.84 -20.95
N ARG A 201 2.76 -2.99 -21.07
CA ARG A 201 1.98 -4.03 -20.37
C ARG A 201 2.19 -5.43 -20.90
N ASP A 202 2.38 -5.61 -22.19
CA ASP A 202 2.62 -6.90 -22.83
C ASP A 202 3.91 -7.58 -22.35
N GLN A 203 4.79 -6.78 -21.76
CA GLN A 203 6.08 -7.20 -21.24
C GLN A 203 6.02 -7.64 -19.77
N VAL A 204 4.96 -7.28 -19.03
CA VAL A 204 4.98 -7.40 -17.58
C VAL A 204 3.73 -8.07 -17.02
N ASN A 205 3.94 -8.83 -15.96
CA ASN A 205 2.94 -9.27 -15.01
C ASN A 205 3.50 -9.12 -13.59
N GLY A 206 2.65 -9.26 -12.58
CA GLY A 206 3.06 -9.04 -11.18
C GLY A 206 4.28 -9.86 -10.76
N TRP A 207 4.44 -11.09 -11.26
CA TRP A 207 5.56 -11.96 -10.88
C TRP A 207 6.87 -11.55 -11.54
N LEU A 208 6.82 -11.12 -12.81
CA LEU A 208 7.98 -10.57 -13.50
C LEU A 208 8.44 -9.26 -12.84
N CYS A 209 7.50 -8.37 -12.48
CA CYS A 209 7.85 -7.15 -11.77
C CYS A 209 8.45 -7.45 -10.38
N ALA A 210 7.90 -8.42 -9.64
CA ALA A 210 8.46 -8.82 -8.35
C ALA A 210 9.88 -9.39 -8.48
N ALA A 211 10.11 -10.23 -9.48
CA ALA A 211 11.43 -10.79 -9.79
C ALA A 211 12.42 -9.70 -10.24
N ALA A 212 12.01 -8.80 -11.14
CA ALA A 212 12.84 -7.67 -11.58
C ALA A 212 13.21 -6.74 -10.42
N TRP A 213 12.29 -6.51 -9.48
CA TRP A 213 12.56 -5.74 -8.27
C TRP A 213 13.64 -6.42 -7.39
N MET A 214 13.57 -7.73 -7.17
CA MET A 214 14.62 -8.46 -6.45
C MET A 214 15.98 -8.37 -7.14
N LYS A 215 16.04 -8.51 -8.47
CA LYS A 215 17.26 -8.37 -9.25
C LYS A 215 17.84 -6.95 -9.18
N ALA A 216 16.97 -5.93 -9.24
CA ALA A 216 17.37 -4.53 -9.08
C ALA A 216 18.00 -4.28 -7.70
N ILE A 217 17.41 -4.79 -6.63
CA ILE A 217 18.00 -4.71 -5.27
C ILE A 217 19.36 -5.38 -5.24
N HIS A 218 19.51 -6.56 -5.85
CA HIS A 218 20.79 -7.27 -5.88
C HIS A 218 21.86 -6.49 -6.66
N ALA A 219 21.53 -5.99 -7.86
CA ALA A 219 22.43 -5.19 -8.68
C ALA A 219 22.84 -3.89 -7.98
N TRP A 220 21.87 -3.20 -7.35
CA TRP A 220 22.09 -2.03 -6.53
C TRP A 220 23.07 -2.29 -5.37
N ASN A 221 22.84 -3.37 -4.62
CA ASN A 221 23.71 -3.73 -3.50
C ASN A 221 25.13 -4.02 -3.97
N ARG A 222 25.30 -4.76 -5.07
CA ARG A 222 26.62 -5.06 -5.66
C ARG A 222 27.38 -3.81 -6.09
N SER A 223 26.71 -2.79 -6.59
CA SER A 223 27.34 -1.52 -6.97
C SER A 223 27.89 -0.73 -5.77
N ARG A 224 27.49 -1.09 -4.54
CA ARG A 224 27.88 -0.42 -3.30
C ARG A 224 28.89 -1.21 -2.47
N GLY A 225 29.24 -2.41 -2.89
CA GLY A 225 30.24 -3.26 -2.23
C GLY A 225 29.95 -4.75 -2.36
N PRO A 226 30.80 -5.59 -1.80
CA PRO A 226 30.62 -7.03 -1.83
C PRO A 226 29.34 -7.42 -1.04
N THR A 227 28.48 -8.22 -1.69
CA THR A 227 27.29 -8.79 -1.05
C THR A 227 27.57 -10.19 -0.54
N THR A 228 27.11 -10.52 0.65
CA THR A 228 27.28 -11.84 1.28
C THR A 228 26.28 -12.87 0.75
N THR A 229 25.20 -12.43 0.11
CA THR A 229 24.16 -13.31 -0.42
C THR A 229 23.44 -12.66 -1.60
N SER A 230 22.97 -13.50 -2.53
CA SER A 230 22.10 -13.12 -3.65
C SER A 230 20.60 -13.29 -3.34
N VAL A 231 20.28 -13.86 -2.20
CA VAL A 231 18.89 -14.09 -1.79
C VAL A 231 18.28 -12.77 -1.30
N ILE A 232 17.15 -12.42 -1.88
CA ILE A 232 16.34 -11.25 -1.48
C ILE A 232 15.01 -11.75 -0.93
N SER A 233 14.53 -11.17 0.17
CA SER A 233 13.17 -11.41 0.67
C SER A 233 12.23 -10.26 0.30
N LEU A 234 11.01 -10.60 -0.07
CA LEU A 234 10.01 -9.67 -0.54
C LEU A 234 8.68 -9.92 0.17
N GLU A 235 8.15 -8.89 0.80
CA GLU A 235 6.80 -8.92 1.36
C GLU A 235 5.79 -8.60 0.26
N VAL A 236 4.85 -9.52 0.06
CA VAL A 236 3.74 -9.36 -0.88
C VAL A 236 2.42 -9.41 -0.11
N PRO A 237 1.63 -8.33 -0.09
CA PRO A 237 0.33 -8.32 0.54
C PRO A 237 -0.64 -9.20 -0.26
N VAL A 238 -1.38 -10.05 0.46
CA VAL A 238 -2.42 -10.90 -0.09
C VAL A 238 -3.77 -10.43 0.41
N SER A 239 -4.69 -10.16 -0.50
CA SER A 239 -6.06 -9.80 -0.14
C SER A 239 -6.78 -10.99 0.51
N LEU A 240 -7.47 -10.71 1.61
CA LEU A 240 -8.37 -11.65 2.29
C LEU A 240 -9.82 -11.48 1.83
N ARG A 241 -10.07 -10.59 0.87
CA ARG A 241 -11.39 -10.37 0.28
C ARG A 241 -11.79 -11.58 -0.55
N ARG A 242 -13.01 -12.07 -0.35
CA ARG A 242 -13.51 -13.32 -0.98
C ARG A 242 -14.11 -13.11 -2.37
N SER A 243 -14.54 -11.89 -2.68
CA SER A 243 -15.14 -11.54 -3.96
C SER A 243 -14.70 -10.16 -4.43
N ARG A 244 -14.86 -9.90 -5.73
CA ARG A 244 -14.56 -8.59 -6.32
C ARG A 244 -15.40 -7.45 -5.70
N ASP A 245 -16.61 -7.74 -5.25
CA ASP A 245 -17.49 -6.73 -4.65
C ASP A 245 -17.06 -6.33 -3.24
N GLN A 246 -16.15 -7.08 -2.62
CA GLN A 246 -15.60 -6.77 -1.30
C GLN A 246 -14.47 -5.71 -1.34
N HIS A 247 -14.02 -5.25 -2.52
CA HIS A 247 -13.07 -4.13 -2.63
C HIS A 247 -13.65 -2.83 -2.02
N LEU A 248 -14.97 -2.72 -1.91
CA LEU A 248 -15.64 -1.61 -1.24
C LEU A 248 -15.66 -1.73 0.29
N ARG A 249 -15.11 -2.79 0.85
CA ARG A 249 -14.99 -2.97 2.30
C ARG A 249 -13.71 -2.30 2.79
N ILE A 250 -13.85 -1.36 3.73
CA ILE A 250 -12.70 -0.73 4.40
C ILE A 250 -12.22 -1.58 5.58
N GLY A 251 -11.01 -1.30 6.04
CA GLY A 251 -10.30 -2.08 7.07
C GLY A 251 -9.11 -2.83 6.47
N ASN A 252 -8.27 -3.40 7.32
CA ASN A 252 -7.12 -4.17 6.87
C ASN A 252 -7.52 -5.63 6.63
N LEU A 253 -7.87 -5.93 5.39
CA LEU A 253 -8.20 -7.26 4.88
C LEU A 253 -7.06 -7.80 4.03
N ILE A 254 -5.84 -7.57 4.49
CA ILE A 254 -4.62 -8.10 3.88
C ILE A 254 -3.83 -8.93 4.89
N SER A 255 -3.00 -9.81 4.37
CA SER A 255 -1.98 -10.49 5.15
C SER A 255 -0.69 -10.57 4.34
N PRO A 256 0.46 -10.27 4.92
CA PRO A 256 1.73 -10.36 4.23
C PRO A 256 2.12 -11.83 4.02
N VAL A 257 2.68 -12.12 2.85
CA VAL A 257 3.41 -13.35 2.56
C VAL A 257 4.83 -12.96 2.20
N VAL A 258 5.81 -13.55 2.86
CA VAL A 258 7.23 -13.32 2.55
C VAL A 258 7.69 -14.38 1.56
N LEU A 259 8.25 -13.92 0.44
CA LEU A 259 8.82 -14.73 -0.63
C LEU A 259 10.33 -14.51 -0.66
N HIS A 260 11.09 -15.55 -1.00
CA HIS A 260 12.54 -15.49 -1.09
C HIS A 260 12.99 -15.85 -2.50
N GLY A 261 13.90 -15.08 -3.07
CA GLY A 261 14.40 -15.31 -4.41
C GLY A 261 15.91 -15.15 -4.52
N ASP A 262 16.56 -16.06 -5.22
CA ASP A 262 17.95 -15.89 -5.62
C ASP A 262 17.99 -15.00 -6.88
N ALA A 263 18.42 -13.77 -6.69
CA ALA A 263 18.43 -12.74 -7.74
C ALA A 263 19.46 -12.98 -8.85
N THR A 264 20.31 -14.00 -8.75
CA THR A 264 21.25 -14.40 -9.85
C THR A 264 20.58 -15.27 -10.89
N ARG A 265 19.41 -15.82 -10.62
CA ARG A 265 18.65 -16.66 -11.57
C ARG A 265 18.10 -15.82 -12.74
N PRO A 266 17.84 -16.46 -13.91
CA PRO A 266 17.08 -15.83 -14.99
C PRO A 266 15.75 -15.26 -14.49
N LEU A 267 15.30 -14.15 -15.09
CA LEU A 267 14.14 -13.41 -14.65
C LEU A 267 12.85 -14.25 -14.61
N GLU A 268 12.62 -15.02 -15.68
CA GLU A 268 11.44 -15.89 -15.80
C GLU A 268 11.43 -17.03 -14.79
N ASP A 269 12.59 -17.64 -14.54
CA ASP A 269 12.75 -18.73 -13.58
C ASP A 269 12.48 -18.23 -12.16
N LEU A 270 13.01 -17.04 -11.83
CA LEU A 270 12.76 -16.39 -10.56
C LEU A 270 11.28 -16.05 -10.39
N ALA A 271 10.65 -15.45 -11.41
CA ALA A 271 9.23 -15.13 -11.41
C ALA A 271 8.35 -16.39 -11.22
N GLN A 272 8.69 -17.48 -11.91
CA GLN A 272 7.97 -18.75 -11.76
C GLN A 272 8.13 -19.36 -10.37
N ASP A 273 9.33 -19.27 -9.79
CA ASP A 273 9.58 -19.75 -8.42
C ASP A 273 8.78 -18.93 -7.40
N LEU A 274 8.77 -17.61 -7.49
CA LEU A 274 7.96 -16.73 -6.62
C LEU A 274 6.47 -17.08 -6.70
N LYS A 275 5.94 -17.31 -7.90
CA LYS A 275 4.56 -17.75 -8.12
C LYS A 275 4.29 -19.09 -7.44
N GLN A 276 5.22 -20.04 -7.53
CA GLN A 276 5.09 -21.35 -6.89
C GLN A 276 5.14 -21.25 -5.37
N GLN A 277 6.02 -20.39 -4.82
CA GLN A 277 6.09 -20.12 -3.38
C GLN A 277 4.77 -19.53 -2.86
N MET A 278 4.20 -18.52 -3.57
CA MET A 278 2.91 -17.94 -3.23
C MET A 278 1.81 -19.01 -3.25
N ASN A 279 1.73 -19.82 -4.31
CA ASN A 279 0.74 -20.88 -4.43
C ASN A 279 0.86 -21.91 -3.28
N ARG A 280 2.08 -22.23 -2.85
CA ARG A 280 2.32 -23.10 -1.67
C ARG A 280 1.84 -22.43 -0.39
N ALA A 281 2.18 -21.14 -0.17
CA ALA A 281 1.76 -20.39 0.99
C ALA A 281 0.23 -20.30 1.11
N MET A 282 -0.45 -20.09 -0.03
CA MET A 282 -1.92 -20.06 -0.09
C MET A 282 -2.52 -21.42 0.24
N ARG A 283 -2.04 -22.53 -0.34
CA ARG A 283 -2.50 -23.88 -0.02
C ARG A 283 -2.27 -24.26 1.44
N GLN A 284 -1.15 -23.86 2.00
CA GLN A 284 -0.80 -24.06 3.42
C GLN A 284 -1.50 -23.08 4.36
N ARG A 285 -2.32 -22.17 3.85
CA ARG A 285 -3.05 -21.14 4.60
C ARG A 285 -2.13 -20.26 5.47
N LYS A 286 -0.87 -20.04 5.07
CA LYS A 286 0.09 -19.20 5.82
C LYS A 286 -0.39 -17.75 5.93
N HIS A 287 -1.06 -17.24 4.90
CA HIS A 287 -1.67 -15.91 4.87
C HIS A 287 -2.79 -15.72 5.92
N LEU A 288 -3.32 -16.79 6.55
CA LEU A 288 -4.34 -16.69 7.60
C LEU A 288 -3.78 -16.61 9.01
N ALA A 289 -2.46 -16.77 9.21
CA ALA A 289 -1.85 -16.82 10.52
C ALA A 289 -2.06 -15.52 11.31
N LEU A 290 -1.61 -14.38 10.78
CA LEU A 290 -1.74 -13.08 11.44
C LEU A 290 -3.21 -12.67 11.67
N PRO A 291 -4.11 -12.74 10.68
CA PRO A 291 -5.53 -12.45 10.91
C PRO A 291 -6.16 -13.30 12.01
N SER A 292 -5.78 -14.56 12.13
CA SER A 292 -6.34 -15.46 13.15
C SER A 292 -5.90 -15.10 14.57
N LEU A 293 -4.68 -14.56 14.74
CA LEU A 293 -4.21 -14.06 16.02
C LEU A 293 -4.78 -12.69 16.38
N SER A 294 -5.27 -11.95 15.40
CA SER A 294 -5.82 -10.62 15.62
C SER A 294 -7.08 -10.63 16.51
N GLY A 295 -7.86 -11.71 16.48
CA GLY A 295 -9.07 -11.86 17.27
C GLY A 295 -8.81 -11.71 18.79
N PRO A 296 -8.00 -12.56 19.41
CA PRO A 296 -7.64 -12.47 20.83
C PRO A 296 -6.83 -11.20 21.17
N ALA A 297 -5.91 -10.80 20.29
CA ALA A 297 -5.01 -9.67 20.56
C ALA A 297 -5.74 -8.31 20.71
N ARG A 298 -6.93 -8.16 20.12
CA ARG A 298 -7.75 -6.93 20.26
C ARG A 298 -8.20 -6.63 21.69
N PHE A 299 -8.19 -7.62 22.59
CA PHE A 299 -8.58 -7.46 23.99
C PHE A 299 -7.38 -7.14 24.90
N LEU A 300 -6.18 -7.01 24.36
CA LEU A 300 -5.04 -6.57 25.15
C LEU A 300 -5.17 -5.08 25.49
N PRO A 301 -4.84 -4.67 26.73
CA PRO A 301 -4.72 -3.25 27.06
C PRO A 301 -3.77 -2.55 26.08
N TRP A 302 -4.12 -1.33 25.66
CA TRP A 302 -3.39 -0.60 24.61
C TRP A 302 -1.88 -0.51 24.87
N GLU A 303 -1.48 -0.21 26.10
CA GLU A 303 -0.05 -0.10 26.45
C GLU A 303 0.71 -1.42 26.31
N VAL A 304 0.07 -2.54 26.62
CA VAL A 304 0.65 -3.89 26.43
C VAL A 304 0.77 -4.19 24.95
N PHE A 305 -0.32 -3.94 24.19
CA PHE A 305 -0.35 -4.15 22.75
C PHE A 305 0.73 -3.32 22.03
N ARG A 306 0.87 -2.04 22.38
CA ARG A 306 1.85 -1.11 21.80
C ARG A 306 3.28 -1.60 22.00
N ARG A 307 3.62 -2.13 23.18
CA ARG A 307 4.94 -2.71 23.45
C ARG A 307 5.22 -3.95 22.61
N ILE A 308 4.22 -4.82 22.44
CA ILE A 308 4.33 -6.00 21.60
C ILE A 308 4.52 -5.60 20.13
N ALA A 309 3.72 -4.66 19.64
CA ALA A 309 3.78 -4.20 18.26
C ALA A 309 5.10 -3.49 17.91
N ALA A 310 5.76 -2.88 18.90
CA ALA A 310 7.07 -2.25 18.74
C ALA A 310 8.24 -3.25 18.71
N SER A 311 7.98 -4.54 18.95
CA SER A 311 9.04 -5.53 19.04
C SER A 311 9.71 -5.76 17.66
N PRO A 312 11.04 -5.90 17.63
CA PRO A 312 11.78 -6.14 16.39
C PRO A 312 11.30 -7.39 15.63
N GLU A 313 10.79 -8.38 16.35
CA GLU A 313 10.29 -9.63 15.79
C GLU A 313 9.03 -9.46 14.94
N LEU A 314 8.22 -8.43 15.20
CA LEU A 314 7.03 -8.13 14.42
C LEU A 314 7.26 -7.12 13.30
N THR A 315 8.41 -6.45 13.29
CA THR A 315 8.68 -5.36 12.35
C THR A 315 9.73 -5.68 11.29
N GLY A 316 10.38 -6.83 11.36
CA GLY A 316 11.58 -7.17 10.58
C GLY A 316 11.39 -8.26 9.51
N PHE A 317 10.19 -8.43 8.95
CA PHE A 317 9.85 -9.61 8.15
C PHE A 317 10.46 -9.69 6.76
N ALA A 318 10.75 -8.55 6.11
CA ALA A 318 11.24 -8.56 4.74
C ALA A 318 12.16 -7.37 4.44
N THR A 319 12.94 -7.51 3.39
CA THR A 319 13.89 -6.46 2.97
C THR A 319 13.23 -5.40 2.10
N SER A 320 12.09 -5.71 1.49
CA SER A 320 11.32 -4.79 0.66
C SER A 320 9.85 -5.22 0.56
N HIS A 321 9.02 -4.30 0.09
CA HIS A 321 7.60 -4.49 -0.14
C HIS A 321 7.29 -4.38 -1.63
N PHE A 322 6.36 -5.21 -2.11
CA PHE A 322 5.90 -5.19 -3.48
C PHE A 322 4.38 -5.37 -3.53
N ALA A 323 3.68 -4.43 -4.16
CA ALA A 323 2.23 -4.49 -4.38
C ALA A 323 1.91 -4.41 -5.88
N TRP A 324 0.93 -5.22 -6.32
CA TRP A 324 0.39 -5.21 -7.67
C TRP A 324 -1.10 -4.88 -7.63
N LEU A 325 -1.52 -3.82 -8.35
CA LEU A 325 -2.87 -3.27 -8.34
C LEU A 325 -3.44 -3.23 -9.78
N GLU A 326 -4.47 -4.03 -10.06
CA GLU A 326 -5.00 -4.23 -11.41
C GLU A 326 -6.15 -3.29 -11.82
N HIS A 327 -6.68 -2.47 -10.90
CA HIS A 327 -7.96 -1.79 -11.13
C HIS A 327 -7.85 -0.31 -11.55
N ALA A 328 -6.65 0.18 -11.89
CA ALA A 328 -6.45 1.59 -12.23
C ALA A 328 -7.27 2.04 -13.45
N GLN A 329 -7.31 1.22 -14.51
CA GLN A 329 -8.06 1.52 -15.73
C GLN A 329 -9.56 1.67 -15.48
N THR A 330 -10.14 0.79 -14.69
CA THR A 330 -11.59 0.84 -14.41
C THR A 330 -12.01 2.17 -13.81
N ILE A 331 -11.16 2.76 -12.95
CA ILE A 331 -11.43 4.07 -12.34
C ILE A 331 -11.39 5.17 -13.40
N HIS A 332 -10.39 5.16 -14.25
CA HIS A 332 -10.22 6.13 -15.33
C HIS A 332 -11.43 6.12 -16.29
N ASP A 333 -11.82 4.93 -16.75
CA ASP A 333 -12.93 4.77 -17.70
C ASP A 333 -14.27 5.16 -17.08
N ASP A 334 -14.48 4.83 -15.81
CA ASP A 334 -15.70 5.19 -15.09
C ASP A 334 -15.81 6.69 -14.91
N VAL A 335 -14.74 7.39 -14.57
CA VAL A 335 -14.73 8.86 -14.40
C VAL A 335 -15.05 9.56 -15.73
N SER A 336 -14.35 9.16 -16.79
CA SER A 336 -14.55 9.75 -18.12
C SER A 336 -15.96 9.51 -18.65
N ARG A 337 -16.47 8.27 -18.52
CA ARG A 337 -17.81 7.89 -18.97
C ARG A 337 -18.91 8.59 -18.17
N ALA A 338 -18.75 8.64 -16.85
CA ALA A 338 -19.78 9.19 -15.96
C ALA A 338 -19.97 10.70 -16.10
N SER A 339 -18.92 11.41 -16.49
CA SER A 339 -18.93 12.86 -16.69
C SER A 339 -19.17 13.28 -18.13
N ASP A 340 -19.49 12.35 -19.05
CA ASP A 340 -19.53 12.61 -20.51
C ASP A 340 -18.26 13.32 -21.02
N GLY A 341 -17.10 12.97 -20.43
CA GLY A 341 -15.82 13.58 -20.75
C GLY A 341 -15.56 14.96 -20.12
N ALA A 342 -16.49 15.48 -19.33
CA ALA A 342 -16.34 16.78 -18.68
C ALA A 342 -15.26 16.75 -17.56
N LEU A 343 -14.99 15.58 -16.98
CA LEU A 343 -13.91 15.34 -16.02
C LEU A 343 -12.99 14.23 -16.57
N GLN A 344 -11.72 14.51 -16.66
CA GLN A 344 -10.71 13.58 -17.18
C GLN A 344 -9.58 13.39 -16.16
N MET A 345 -9.19 12.16 -15.93
CA MET A 345 -8.00 11.83 -15.16
C MET A 345 -6.78 11.85 -16.08
N ILE A 346 -5.83 12.74 -15.80
CA ILE A 346 -4.64 12.95 -16.63
C ILE A 346 -3.49 12.06 -16.17
N ASP A 347 -3.28 12.02 -14.85
CA ASP A 347 -2.16 11.29 -14.23
C ASP A 347 -2.52 10.89 -12.81
N GLN A 348 -1.81 9.88 -12.30
CA GLN A 348 -1.92 9.47 -10.91
C GLN A 348 -0.58 8.98 -10.38
N GLN A 349 -0.36 9.17 -9.10
CA GLN A 349 0.78 8.64 -8.37
C GLN A 349 0.30 7.99 -7.09
N ILE A 350 0.98 6.92 -6.68
CA ILE A 350 0.66 6.23 -5.43
C ILE A 350 1.89 6.15 -4.53
N TYR A 351 1.65 6.13 -3.22
CA TYR A 351 2.69 5.86 -2.25
C TYR A 351 2.19 4.94 -1.15
N THR A 352 3.11 4.17 -0.62
CA THR A 352 2.87 3.18 0.43
C THR A 352 3.79 3.46 1.63
N PRO A 353 3.46 2.99 2.84
CA PRO A 353 4.38 3.07 3.97
C PRO A 353 5.71 2.37 3.65
N VAL A 354 6.81 2.98 4.10
CA VAL A 354 8.15 2.39 4.03
C VAL A 354 8.62 2.09 5.45
N CYS A 355 8.46 0.84 5.89
CA CYS A 355 8.86 0.40 7.23
C CYS A 355 10.37 0.54 7.48
N LEU A 356 10.80 0.59 8.75
CA LEU A 356 12.20 0.87 9.12
C LEU A 356 13.21 -0.07 8.46
N HIS A 357 12.86 -1.35 8.31
CA HIS A 357 13.75 -2.35 7.71
C HIS A 357 13.77 -2.32 6.18
N MET A 358 12.80 -1.63 5.57
CA MET A 358 12.69 -1.45 4.12
C MET A 358 13.33 -0.11 3.77
N GLY A 359 14.25 -0.09 2.84
CA GLY A 359 14.78 1.17 2.30
C GLY A 359 13.78 1.86 1.38
N ALA A 360 12.99 1.04 0.69
CA ALA A 360 11.98 1.47 -0.29
C ALA A 360 10.86 0.42 -0.42
N ALA A 361 9.74 0.84 -0.98
CA ALA A 361 8.60 -0.01 -1.31
C ALA A 361 8.14 0.25 -2.74
N VAL A 362 7.84 -0.83 -3.48
CA VAL A 362 7.36 -0.74 -4.87
C VAL A 362 5.88 -1.06 -4.93
N ALA A 363 5.14 -0.25 -5.66
CA ALA A 363 3.77 -0.52 -6.05
C ALA A 363 3.61 -0.35 -7.56
N VAL A 364 2.89 -1.27 -8.18
CA VAL A 364 2.64 -1.27 -9.63
C VAL A 364 1.15 -1.10 -9.88
N LEU A 365 0.81 -0.10 -10.66
CA LEU A 365 -0.53 0.09 -11.21
C LEU A 365 -0.58 -0.51 -12.62
N ALA A 366 -1.39 -1.52 -12.78
CA ALA A 366 -1.56 -2.19 -14.05
C ALA A 366 -2.75 -1.61 -14.83
N TRP A 367 -2.47 -1.14 -16.05
CA TRP A 367 -3.42 -0.70 -17.07
C TRP A 367 -3.49 -1.74 -18.19
N PRO A 368 -4.48 -1.74 -19.08
CA PRO A 368 -4.52 -2.70 -20.19
C PRO A 368 -3.28 -2.67 -21.09
N GLU A 369 -2.77 -1.48 -21.39
CA GLU A 369 -1.68 -1.28 -22.35
C GLU A 369 -0.34 -0.93 -21.71
N ARG A 370 -0.35 -0.48 -20.45
CA ARG A 370 0.87 -0.09 -19.72
C ARG A 370 0.80 -0.50 -18.25
N ALA A 371 1.92 -0.49 -17.59
CA ALA A 371 2.03 -0.53 -16.14
C ALA A 371 2.83 0.67 -15.66
N GLN A 372 2.41 1.26 -14.55
CA GLN A 372 3.15 2.32 -13.87
C GLN A 372 3.79 1.75 -12.61
N VAL A 373 5.10 1.84 -12.53
CA VAL A 373 5.86 1.37 -11.37
C VAL A 373 6.21 2.58 -10.51
N PHE A 374 5.79 2.57 -9.25
CA PHE A 374 6.10 3.62 -8.29
C PHE A 374 6.99 3.07 -7.19
N LEU A 375 8.08 3.77 -6.93
CA LEU A 375 8.97 3.51 -5.82
C LEU A 375 8.78 4.61 -4.77
N THR A 376 8.25 4.24 -3.61
CA THR A 376 8.24 5.10 -2.43
C THR A 376 9.52 4.85 -1.63
N HIS A 377 10.24 5.92 -1.31
CA HIS A 377 11.48 5.82 -0.54
C HIS A 377 11.57 6.92 0.52
N ARG A 378 12.37 6.70 1.55
CA ARG A 378 12.70 7.74 2.53
C ARG A 378 13.90 8.54 2.02
N LEU A 379 13.81 9.87 2.08
CA LEU A 379 14.87 10.77 1.58
C LEU A 379 16.20 10.63 2.34
N ASN A 380 16.16 10.23 3.61
CA ASN A 380 17.36 9.94 4.38
C ASN A 380 17.96 8.55 4.09
N ALA A 381 17.18 7.64 3.48
CA ALA A 381 17.63 6.32 3.06
C ALA A 381 18.24 6.36 1.66
N LEU A 382 17.53 6.94 0.71
CA LEU A 382 17.92 7.12 -0.69
C LEU A 382 17.62 8.55 -1.12
N SER A 383 18.53 9.19 -1.83
CA SER A 383 18.21 10.44 -2.55
C SER A 383 17.26 10.14 -3.72
N THR A 384 16.60 11.15 -4.25
CA THR A 384 15.74 11.00 -5.43
C THR A 384 16.49 10.45 -6.64
N ASN A 385 17.76 10.87 -6.85
CA ASN A 385 18.59 10.33 -7.94
C ASN A 385 18.92 8.85 -7.73
N GLU A 386 19.23 8.45 -6.50
CA GLU A 386 19.47 7.05 -6.15
C GLU A 386 18.21 6.19 -6.33
N ALA A 387 17.06 6.71 -5.93
CA ALA A 387 15.78 6.03 -6.12
C ALA A 387 15.43 5.88 -7.62
N ASN A 388 15.67 6.91 -8.43
CA ASN A 388 15.55 6.82 -9.89
C ASN A 388 16.48 5.75 -10.47
N SER A 389 17.76 5.76 -10.11
CA SER A 389 18.72 4.75 -10.58
C SER A 389 18.32 3.33 -10.19
N LEU A 390 17.80 3.14 -8.97
CA LEU A 390 17.32 1.84 -8.51
C LEU A 390 16.07 1.38 -9.30
N LEU A 391 15.15 2.32 -9.60
CA LEU A 391 13.99 2.02 -10.41
C LEU A 391 14.37 1.73 -11.87
N ASP A 392 15.35 2.45 -12.42
CA ASP A 392 15.88 2.20 -13.77
C ASP A 392 16.50 0.80 -13.89
N LEU A 393 17.18 0.30 -12.85
CA LEU A 393 17.65 -1.09 -12.79
C LEU A 393 16.50 -2.09 -12.88
N MET A 394 15.37 -1.82 -12.23
CA MET A 394 14.20 -2.70 -12.32
C MET A 394 13.61 -2.71 -13.73
N VAL A 395 13.49 -1.54 -14.35
CA VAL A 395 12.96 -1.41 -15.72
C VAL A 395 13.88 -2.11 -16.74
N GLN A 396 15.19 -1.92 -16.61
CA GLN A 396 16.18 -2.60 -17.47
C GLN A 396 16.07 -4.13 -17.40
N GLU A 397 15.81 -4.72 -16.23
CA GLU A 397 15.59 -6.17 -16.11
C GLU A 397 14.34 -6.63 -16.86
N LEU A 398 13.29 -5.79 -16.92
CA LEU A 398 12.08 -6.07 -17.68
C LEU A 398 12.32 -5.95 -19.20
N ASP A 399 13.07 -4.92 -19.65
CA ASP A 399 13.36 -4.65 -21.07
C ASP A 399 14.31 -5.69 -21.66
N ASN A 400 15.33 -6.15 -20.93
CA ASN A 400 16.31 -7.14 -21.39
C ASN A 400 15.68 -8.48 -21.79
N LYS A 401 14.47 -8.77 -21.34
CA LYS A 401 13.68 -9.92 -21.77
C LYS A 401 13.41 -9.93 -23.29
N HIS A 402 13.28 -8.77 -23.93
CA HIS A 402 12.95 -8.67 -25.35
C HIS A 402 14.15 -8.99 -26.25
N VAL A 403 15.34 -8.57 -25.86
CA VAL A 403 16.55 -8.80 -26.64
C VAL A 403 16.85 -10.32 -26.73
N GLY A 404 16.61 -11.07 -25.66
CA GLY A 404 16.81 -12.53 -25.63
C GLY A 404 15.83 -13.32 -26.52
N ARG A 405 14.57 -12.84 -26.67
CA ARG A 405 13.57 -13.53 -27.52
C ARG A 405 13.76 -13.29 -29.01
N GLN A 406 14.28 -12.13 -29.43
CA GLN A 406 14.57 -11.85 -30.83
C GLN A 406 15.78 -12.62 -31.34
N GLN A 407 16.74 -13.00 -30.48
CA GLN A 407 17.92 -13.80 -30.87
C GLN A 407 17.66 -15.32 -30.98
N VAL A 408 16.53 -15.81 -30.41
CA VAL A 408 16.16 -17.24 -30.50
C VAL A 408 15.16 -17.52 -31.65
N ALA A 409 14.68 -16.49 -32.32
CA ALA A 409 13.70 -16.59 -33.41
C ALA A 409 14.35 -16.45 -34.81
N VAL A 410 15.71 -16.64 -34.95
CA VAL A 410 16.45 -16.66 -36.22
C VAL A 410 17.01 -18.07 -36.50
#